data_8beb93c4406bb0eacbfbe86f642f983f
#
_entry.id   8beb93c4406bb0eacbfbe86f642f983f
#
_cell.length_a   1.000
_cell.length_b   1.000
_cell.length_c   1.000
_cell.angle_alpha   90.00
_cell.angle_beta   90.00
_cell.angle_gamma   90.00
#
_symmetry.space_group_name_H-M   'P 1'
#
loop_
_entity.id
_entity.type
_entity.pdbx_description
1 polymer ?
#
loop_
_entity_poly.entity_id
_entity_poly.type
_entity_poly.pdbx_seq_one_letter_code
_entity_poly.pdbx_strand_id
1 'polypeptide(L)'
;MTDKGVMKLTVLLLVAALPALVYAGTGEQLAEWLKVRGLSPQLIVFLISMVPIIELRGAVPIGNNLFHLPLSQTLILAITGNMVPIVLVLLLLEKAVELLGHIRVCKRFFDWLFQRTRSRSGVIARFEFWGLVIFVGIPLPMTGAWTGSVAAVLLGMPYGRALAGIMLGVLLAALIVTTLSLLKWWGALIAGVVLAVIICQQVWTRLRRFRKSSPAGD
;
A
#
# COMPACT_ATOMS: atom_id res chain seq x y z
N MET A 1 -27.42 -2.75 22.82
CA MET A 1 -26.39 -2.22 21.88
C MET A 1 -27.06 -1.09 21.13
N THR A 2 -26.66 0.14 21.40
CA THR A 2 -27.37 1.32 20.90
C THR A 2 -27.12 1.50 19.40
N ASP A 3 -28.18 1.79 18.67
CA ASP A 3 -28.27 2.06 17.22
C ASP A 3 -27.16 2.99 16.67
N LYS A 4 -26.69 3.91 17.49
CA LYS A 4 -25.57 4.83 17.17
C LYS A 4 -24.20 4.15 16.99
N GLY A 5 -23.98 2.98 17.59
CA GLY A 5 -22.73 2.21 17.44
C GLY A 5 -22.69 1.47 16.11
N VAL A 6 -23.81 0.89 15.71
CA VAL A 6 -23.96 0.18 14.43
C VAL A 6 -23.87 1.18 13.27
N MET A 7 -24.54 2.32 13.38
CA MET A 7 -24.50 3.37 12.36
C MET A 7 -23.09 3.94 12.16
N LYS A 8 -22.33 4.18 13.25
CA LYS A 8 -20.92 4.61 13.15
C LYS A 8 -20.03 3.55 12.50
N LEU A 9 -20.28 2.28 12.80
CA LEU A 9 -19.55 1.16 12.21
C LEU A 9 -19.86 1.04 10.72
N THR A 10 -21.12 1.14 10.33
CA THR A 10 -21.56 1.09 8.92
C THR A 10 -20.99 2.26 8.12
N VAL A 11 -21.01 3.47 8.68
CA VAL A 11 -20.40 4.65 8.04
C VAL A 11 -18.88 4.48 7.90
N LEU A 12 -18.22 3.95 8.93
CA LEU A 12 -16.76 3.70 8.87
C LEU A 12 -16.40 2.62 7.85
N LEU A 13 -17.21 1.58 7.74
CA LEU A 13 -17.04 0.52 6.73
C LEU A 13 -17.30 1.03 5.32
N LEU A 14 -18.32 1.86 5.13
CA LEU A 14 -18.59 2.54 3.85
C LEU A 14 -17.44 3.48 3.48
N VAL A 15 -16.97 4.31 4.40
CA VAL A 15 -15.84 5.23 4.16
C VAL A 15 -14.54 4.49 3.90
N ALA A 16 -14.33 3.32 4.50
CA ALA A 16 -13.15 2.48 4.23
C ALA A 16 -13.26 1.69 2.92
N ALA A 17 -14.48 1.32 2.49
CA ALA A 17 -14.71 0.62 1.23
C ALA A 17 -14.79 1.57 0.03
N LEU A 18 -15.20 2.83 0.23
CA LEU A 18 -15.29 3.86 -0.81
C LEU A 18 -13.98 4.03 -1.61
N PRO A 19 -12.78 4.14 -0.99
CA PRO A 19 -11.54 4.20 -1.75
C PRO A 19 -11.35 2.97 -2.64
N ALA A 20 -11.59 1.76 -2.13
CA ALA A 20 -11.41 0.53 -2.90
C ALA A 20 -12.33 0.45 -4.13
N LEU A 21 -13.59 0.91 -4.01
CA LEU A 21 -14.55 1.01 -5.12
C LEU A 21 -14.18 2.11 -6.10
N VAL A 22 -13.76 3.27 -5.61
CA VAL A 22 -13.28 4.39 -6.45
C VAL A 22 -12.01 3.99 -7.20
N TYR A 23 -11.10 3.24 -6.55
CA TYR A 23 -9.87 2.76 -7.19
C TYR A 23 -10.11 1.72 -8.28
N ALA A 24 -11.06 0.80 -8.10
CA ALA A 24 -11.42 -0.17 -9.13
C ALA A 24 -11.96 0.54 -10.38
N GLY A 25 -12.92 1.47 -10.21
CA GLY A 25 -13.50 2.20 -11.32
C GLY A 25 -12.54 3.14 -12.05
N THR A 26 -11.68 3.84 -11.31
CA THR A 26 -10.70 4.78 -11.92
C THR A 26 -9.61 4.06 -12.72
N GLY A 27 -9.18 2.89 -12.28
CA GLY A 27 -8.19 2.09 -13.00
C GLY A 27 -8.72 1.60 -14.35
N GLU A 28 -9.93 1.06 -14.38
CA GLU A 28 -10.59 0.59 -15.59
C GLU A 28 -10.89 1.74 -16.56
N GLN A 29 -11.43 2.86 -16.07
CA GLN A 29 -11.67 4.05 -16.88
C GLN A 29 -10.39 4.59 -17.52
N LEU A 30 -9.28 4.64 -16.76
CA LEU A 30 -7.98 5.03 -17.27
C LEU A 30 -7.49 4.05 -18.34
N ALA A 31 -7.68 2.75 -18.13
CA ALA A 31 -7.30 1.70 -19.07
C ALA A 31 -8.06 1.82 -20.39
N GLU A 32 -9.38 2.03 -20.33
CA GLU A 32 -10.21 2.22 -21.51
C GLU A 32 -9.84 3.51 -22.25
N TRP A 33 -9.64 4.61 -21.54
CA TRP A 33 -9.22 5.88 -22.11
C TRP A 33 -7.87 5.78 -22.85
N LEU A 34 -6.91 5.05 -22.30
CA LEU A 34 -5.62 4.80 -22.95
C LEU A 34 -5.77 3.87 -24.16
N LYS A 35 -6.67 2.88 -24.08
CA LYS A 35 -6.96 1.96 -25.18
C LYS A 35 -7.57 2.68 -26.39
N VAL A 36 -8.52 3.59 -26.16
CA VAL A 36 -9.15 4.41 -27.22
C VAL A 36 -8.11 5.27 -27.95
N ARG A 37 -7.01 5.63 -27.28
CA ARG A 37 -5.88 6.37 -27.87
C ARG A 37 -4.88 5.51 -28.62
N GLY A 38 -5.16 4.22 -28.78
CA GLY A 38 -4.35 3.31 -29.58
C GLY A 38 -3.14 2.68 -28.86
N LEU A 39 -3.07 2.81 -27.51
CA LEU A 39 -2.01 2.12 -26.76
C LEU A 39 -2.30 0.63 -26.70
N SER A 40 -1.21 -0.18 -26.79
CA SER A 40 -1.33 -1.62 -26.63
C SER A 40 -1.73 -2.00 -25.19
N PRO A 41 -2.49 -3.09 -25.00
CA PRO A 41 -2.86 -3.58 -23.66
C PRO A 41 -1.65 -3.79 -22.73
N GLN A 42 -0.53 -4.23 -23.26
CA GLN A 42 0.70 -4.44 -22.52
C GLN A 42 1.26 -3.14 -21.96
N LEU A 43 1.32 -2.10 -22.81
CA LEU A 43 1.79 -0.79 -22.38
C LEU A 43 0.86 -0.16 -21.35
N ILE A 44 -0.46 -0.36 -21.51
CA ILE A 44 -1.47 0.14 -20.55
C ILE A 44 -1.25 -0.48 -19.18
N VAL A 45 -1.09 -1.81 -19.09
CA VAL A 45 -0.81 -2.51 -17.81
C VAL A 45 0.45 -1.97 -17.16
N PHE A 46 1.52 -1.80 -17.93
CA PHE A 46 2.78 -1.24 -17.45
C PHE A 46 2.61 0.17 -16.90
N LEU A 47 1.96 1.08 -17.65
CA LEU A 47 1.76 2.48 -17.24
C LEU A 47 0.83 2.60 -16.04
N ILE A 48 -0.26 1.83 -15.99
CA ILE A 48 -1.20 1.84 -14.87
C ILE A 48 -0.53 1.39 -13.57
N SER A 49 0.37 0.41 -13.66
CA SER A 49 1.10 -0.07 -12.48
C SER A 49 2.07 0.98 -11.89
N MET A 50 2.47 1.98 -12.69
CA MET A 50 3.30 3.10 -12.22
C MET A 50 2.51 4.14 -11.41
N VAL A 51 1.18 4.16 -11.53
CA VAL A 51 0.33 5.17 -10.88
C VAL A 51 0.25 4.90 -9.38
N PRO A 52 0.56 5.88 -8.50
CA PRO A 52 0.69 5.68 -7.05
C PRO A 52 -0.53 5.08 -6.35
N ILE A 53 -1.70 5.25 -6.90
CA ILE A 53 -2.97 4.85 -6.30
C ILE A 53 -3.37 3.44 -6.78
N ILE A 54 -3.14 3.16 -8.06
CA ILE A 54 -3.58 1.92 -8.72
C ILE A 54 -2.55 0.82 -8.50
N GLU A 55 -1.29 1.11 -8.78
CA GLU A 55 -0.15 0.20 -8.62
C GLU A 55 -0.40 -1.18 -9.30
N LEU A 56 0.37 -2.17 -8.91
CA LEU A 56 0.20 -3.58 -9.30
C LEU A 56 -1.21 -4.11 -8.97
N ARG A 57 -1.84 -3.61 -7.91
CA ARG A 57 -3.14 -4.12 -7.41
C ARG A 57 -4.29 -3.90 -8.41
N GLY A 58 -4.27 -2.78 -9.13
CA GLY A 58 -5.22 -2.53 -10.21
C GLY A 58 -4.72 -3.06 -11.55
N ALA A 59 -3.40 -2.98 -11.80
CA ALA A 59 -2.83 -3.40 -13.08
C ALA A 59 -2.99 -4.91 -13.35
N VAL A 60 -2.88 -5.78 -12.32
CA VAL A 60 -3.06 -7.23 -12.48
C VAL A 60 -4.48 -7.60 -12.89
N PRO A 61 -5.55 -7.20 -12.21
CA PRO A 61 -6.90 -7.50 -12.67
C PRO A 61 -7.23 -6.87 -14.03
N ILE A 62 -6.74 -5.67 -14.33
CA ILE A 62 -6.92 -5.02 -15.64
C ILE A 62 -6.26 -5.87 -16.74
N GLY A 63 -5.02 -6.30 -16.55
CA GLY A 63 -4.33 -7.12 -17.54
C GLY A 63 -4.99 -8.48 -17.77
N ASN A 64 -5.34 -9.16 -16.67
CA ASN A 64 -5.88 -10.52 -16.74
C ASN A 64 -7.38 -10.56 -17.09
N ASN A 65 -8.21 -9.71 -16.44
CA ASN A 65 -9.67 -9.80 -16.57
C ASN A 65 -10.22 -8.89 -17.67
N LEU A 66 -9.66 -7.68 -17.87
CA LEU A 66 -10.14 -6.75 -18.90
C LEU A 66 -9.48 -6.98 -20.26
N PHE A 67 -8.15 -7.16 -20.28
CA PHE A 67 -7.42 -7.34 -21.53
C PHE A 67 -7.12 -8.79 -21.90
N HIS A 68 -7.44 -9.76 -21.03
CA HIS A 68 -7.21 -11.18 -21.22
C HIS A 68 -5.76 -11.53 -21.60
N LEU A 69 -4.80 -10.76 -21.06
CA LEU A 69 -3.39 -11.05 -21.26
C LEU A 69 -2.98 -12.31 -20.46
N PRO A 70 -2.00 -13.07 -20.96
CA PRO A 70 -1.42 -14.18 -20.22
C PRO A 70 -0.95 -13.71 -18.82
N LEU A 71 -1.23 -14.48 -17.79
CA LEU A 71 -0.93 -14.11 -16.41
C LEU A 71 0.55 -13.79 -16.17
N SER A 72 1.44 -14.58 -16.76
CA SER A 72 2.90 -14.36 -16.69
C SER A 72 3.30 -13.01 -17.27
N GLN A 73 2.74 -12.64 -18.42
CA GLN A 73 2.99 -11.36 -19.06
C GLN A 73 2.44 -10.21 -18.23
N THR A 74 1.20 -10.33 -17.73
CA THR A 74 0.57 -9.36 -16.86
C THR A 74 1.42 -9.09 -15.60
N LEU A 75 1.91 -10.15 -14.95
CA LEU A 75 2.73 -10.03 -13.75
C LEU A 75 4.07 -9.35 -14.01
N ILE A 76 4.78 -9.75 -15.08
CA ILE A 76 6.06 -9.12 -15.44
C ILE A 76 5.86 -7.62 -15.69
N LEU A 77 4.85 -7.25 -16.47
CA LEU A 77 4.55 -5.85 -16.78
C LEU A 77 4.12 -5.06 -15.54
N ALA A 78 3.27 -5.63 -14.70
CA ALA A 78 2.79 -4.96 -13.50
C ALA A 78 3.90 -4.80 -12.45
N ILE A 79 4.73 -5.80 -12.22
CA ILE A 79 5.84 -5.73 -11.27
C ILE A 79 6.89 -4.73 -11.76
N THR A 80 7.32 -4.84 -13.01
CA THR A 80 8.34 -3.94 -13.59
C THR A 80 7.84 -2.51 -13.62
N GLY A 81 6.61 -2.27 -14.08
CA GLY A 81 6.01 -0.95 -14.11
C GLY A 81 5.88 -0.34 -12.70
N ASN A 82 5.48 -1.14 -11.70
CA ASN A 82 5.40 -0.66 -10.31
C ASN A 82 6.78 -0.30 -9.74
N MET A 83 7.83 -1.04 -10.10
CA MET A 83 9.18 -0.81 -9.57
C MET A 83 9.91 0.36 -10.21
N VAL A 84 9.64 0.70 -11.48
CA VAL A 84 10.31 1.80 -12.18
C VAL A 84 10.21 3.13 -11.42
N PRO A 85 9.02 3.63 -11.05
CA PRO A 85 8.95 4.88 -10.29
C PRO A 85 9.54 4.75 -8.88
N ILE A 86 9.50 3.58 -8.26
CA ILE A 86 10.02 3.37 -6.90
C ILE A 86 11.52 3.58 -6.81
N VAL A 87 12.27 3.09 -7.81
CA VAL A 87 13.72 3.34 -7.90
C VAL A 87 14.01 4.84 -7.92
N LEU A 88 13.27 5.60 -8.74
CA LEU A 88 13.41 7.06 -8.83
C LEU A 88 12.97 7.76 -7.53
N VAL A 89 11.83 7.35 -6.99
CA VAL A 89 11.29 7.94 -5.74
C VAL A 89 12.25 7.75 -4.58
N LEU A 90 12.82 6.57 -4.39
CA LEU A 90 13.81 6.32 -3.34
C LEU A 90 15.04 7.21 -3.50
N LEU A 91 15.59 7.32 -4.72
CA LEU A 91 16.74 8.17 -5.01
C LEU A 91 16.43 9.66 -4.78
N LEU A 92 15.26 10.12 -5.23
CA LEU A 92 14.83 11.51 -5.05
C LEU A 92 14.57 11.84 -3.60
N LEU A 93 13.92 10.94 -2.84
CA LEU A 93 13.65 11.14 -1.42
C LEU A 93 14.94 11.16 -0.61
N GLU A 94 15.91 10.30 -0.92
CA GLU A 94 17.20 10.27 -0.24
C GLU A 94 17.94 11.60 -0.45
N LYS A 95 18.01 12.07 -1.70
CA LYS A 95 18.56 13.39 -2.04
C LYS A 95 17.77 14.55 -1.43
N ALA A 96 16.46 14.47 -1.40
CA ALA A 96 15.62 15.48 -0.78
C ALA A 96 15.88 15.59 0.73
N VAL A 97 16.03 14.47 1.42
CA VAL A 97 16.39 14.45 2.85
C VAL A 97 17.78 15.06 3.05
N GLU A 98 18.76 14.75 2.21
CA GLU A 98 20.10 15.35 2.24
C GLU A 98 20.04 16.87 2.04
N LEU A 99 19.31 17.33 1.02
CA LEU A 99 19.16 18.76 0.70
C LEU A 99 18.41 19.51 1.82
N LEU A 100 17.32 18.95 2.33
CA LEU A 100 16.55 19.52 3.43
C LEU A 100 17.33 19.49 4.75
N GLY A 101 18.33 18.62 4.89
CA GLY A 101 19.25 18.58 6.03
C GLY A 101 20.08 19.86 6.19
N HIS A 102 20.19 20.71 5.16
CA HIS A 102 20.82 22.03 5.25
C HIS A 102 19.92 23.07 5.94
N ILE A 103 18.62 22.85 6.02
CA ILE A 103 17.66 23.72 6.70
C ILE A 103 17.62 23.33 8.18
N ARG A 104 17.94 24.25 9.09
CA ARG A 104 18.07 24.00 10.55
C ARG A 104 16.88 23.24 11.17
N VAL A 105 15.66 23.55 10.76
CA VAL A 105 14.44 22.92 11.29
C VAL A 105 14.34 21.48 10.79
N CYS A 106 14.54 21.25 9.48
CA CYS A 106 14.51 19.93 8.88
C CYS A 106 15.65 19.06 9.40
N LYS A 107 16.85 19.62 9.55
CA LYS A 107 18.00 18.93 10.14
C LYS A 107 17.69 18.40 11.54
N ARG A 108 17.14 19.24 12.43
CA ARG A 108 16.76 18.81 13.78
C ARG A 108 15.75 17.67 13.77
N PHE A 109 14.76 17.74 12.86
CA PHE A 109 13.75 16.71 12.72
C PHE A 109 14.36 15.39 12.21
N PHE A 110 15.17 15.44 11.15
CA PHE A 110 15.82 14.25 10.61
C PHE A 110 16.86 13.67 11.56
N ASP A 111 17.67 14.50 12.24
CA ASP A 111 18.65 14.04 13.24
C ASP A 111 17.93 13.33 14.40
N TRP A 112 16.83 13.88 14.91
CA TRP A 112 16.01 13.24 15.94
C TRP A 112 15.43 11.91 15.46
N LEU A 113 14.88 11.89 14.23
CA LEU A 113 14.29 10.70 13.62
C LEU A 113 15.36 9.60 13.43
N PHE A 114 16.49 9.96 12.83
CA PHE A 114 17.57 9.00 12.55
C PHE A 114 18.31 8.54 13.81
N GLN A 115 18.50 9.40 14.82
CA GLN A 115 19.07 8.99 16.10
C GLN A 115 18.16 7.97 16.79
N ARG A 116 16.85 8.20 16.76
CA ARG A 116 15.86 7.26 17.31
C ARG A 116 15.86 5.91 16.58
N THR A 117 16.21 5.90 15.30
CA THR A 117 16.25 4.69 14.47
C THR A 117 17.62 4.00 14.55
N ARG A 118 18.74 4.74 14.54
CA ARG A 118 20.11 4.19 14.58
C ARG A 118 20.49 3.57 15.92
N SER A 119 19.90 3.99 17.02
CA SER A 119 20.14 3.40 18.35
C SER A 119 19.56 2.01 18.53
N ARG A 120 18.97 1.45 17.50
CA ARG A 120 18.26 0.16 17.53
C ARG A 120 19.21 -0.98 17.17
N SER A 121 19.15 -2.07 17.98
CA SER A 121 19.94 -3.28 17.76
C SER A 121 19.65 -3.94 16.40
N GLY A 122 20.58 -4.78 15.89
CA GLY A 122 20.40 -5.51 14.63
C GLY A 122 19.13 -6.35 14.53
N VAL A 123 18.55 -6.73 15.67
CA VAL A 123 17.24 -7.40 15.76
C VAL A 123 16.14 -6.45 15.27
N ILE A 124 16.13 -5.20 15.75
CA ILE A 124 15.12 -4.21 15.35
C ILE A 124 15.25 -3.86 13.87
N ALA A 125 16.45 -3.76 13.33
CA ALA A 125 16.67 -3.55 11.90
C ALA A 125 16.08 -4.68 11.03
N ARG A 126 16.08 -5.92 11.54
CA ARG A 126 15.37 -7.04 10.86
C ARG A 126 13.86 -6.87 10.92
N PHE A 127 13.31 -6.43 12.06
CA PHE A 127 11.87 -6.16 12.17
C PHE A 127 11.43 -5.00 11.27
N GLU A 128 12.25 -3.98 11.09
CA GLU A 128 11.97 -2.87 10.14
C GLU A 128 11.91 -3.38 8.70
N PHE A 129 12.84 -4.23 8.28
CA PHE A 129 12.87 -4.80 6.95
C PHE A 129 11.63 -5.67 6.68
N TRP A 130 11.34 -6.64 7.55
CA TRP A 130 10.16 -7.49 7.40
C TRP A 130 8.86 -6.74 7.59
N GLY A 131 8.86 -5.72 8.46
CA GLY A 131 7.74 -4.80 8.61
C GLY A 131 7.44 -4.06 7.31
N LEU A 132 8.47 -3.60 6.59
CA LEU A 132 8.33 -2.98 5.28
C LEU A 132 7.80 -3.97 4.23
N VAL A 133 8.34 -5.19 4.19
CA VAL A 133 7.86 -6.26 3.29
C VAL A 133 6.37 -6.53 3.49
N ILE A 134 5.95 -6.70 4.75
CA ILE A 134 4.54 -6.96 5.10
C ILE A 134 3.68 -5.74 4.78
N PHE A 135 4.14 -4.53 5.11
CA PHE A 135 3.42 -3.29 4.86
C PHE A 135 3.14 -3.08 3.37
N VAL A 136 4.13 -3.34 2.52
CA VAL A 136 3.98 -3.25 1.06
C VAL A 136 3.20 -4.44 0.51
N GLY A 137 3.40 -5.64 1.07
CA GLY A 137 2.83 -6.89 0.57
C GLY A 137 1.34 -7.06 0.84
N ILE A 138 0.83 -6.52 1.96
CA ILE A 138 -0.59 -6.63 2.27
C ILE A 138 -1.37 -5.62 1.43
N PRO A 139 -2.35 -6.06 0.60
CA PRO A 139 -3.08 -5.19 -0.31
C PRO A 139 -4.18 -4.39 0.42
N LEU A 140 -3.79 -3.47 1.31
CA LEU A 140 -4.70 -2.55 1.98
C LEU A 140 -4.69 -1.18 1.29
N PRO A 141 -5.77 -0.39 1.41
CA PRO A 141 -5.77 1.00 0.97
C PRO A 141 -4.63 1.79 1.65
N MET A 142 -3.96 2.66 0.93
CA MET A 142 -2.86 3.49 1.41
C MET A 142 -1.57 2.74 1.84
N THR A 143 -1.50 1.41 1.70
CA THR A 143 -0.25 0.66 1.80
C THR A 143 0.25 0.33 0.40
N GLY A 144 1.53 0.32 0.13
CA GLY A 144 2.03 -0.01 -1.20
C GLY A 144 3.48 0.40 -1.38
N ALA A 145 3.98 0.26 -2.60
CA ALA A 145 5.37 0.54 -2.90
C ALA A 145 5.72 2.03 -2.75
N TRP A 146 4.81 2.94 -3.12
CA TRP A 146 4.99 4.37 -2.96
C TRP A 146 5.06 4.81 -1.51
N THR A 147 4.07 4.44 -0.71
CA THR A 147 4.05 4.74 0.73
C THR A 147 5.14 3.99 1.49
N GLY A 148 5.47 2.77 1.05
CA GLY A 148 6.60 1.99 1.55
C GLY A 148 7.94 2.68 1.32
N SER A 149 8.13 3.34 0.17
CA SER A 149 9.33 4.12 -0.13
C SER A 149 9.49 5.29 0.83
N VAL A 150 8.43 6.05 1.06
CA VAL A 150 8.43 7.14 2.04
C VAL A 150 8.71 6.61 3.44
N ALA A 151 8.05 5.53 3.85
CA ALA A 151 8.27 4.90 5.15
C ALA A 151 9.71 4.42 5.33
N ALA A 152 10.31 3.79 4.32
CA ALA A 152 11.69 3.31 4.36
C ALA A 152 12.69 4.46 4.55
N VAL A 153 12.50 5.58 3.84
CA VAL A 153 13.35 6.77 3.99
C VAL A 153 13.17 7.40 5.37
N LEU A 154 11.94 7.53 5.86
CA LEU A 154 11.66 8.05 7.21
C LEU A 154 12.23 7.15 8.31
N LEU A 155 12.30 5.84 8.09
CA LEU A 155 12.97 4.90 8.99
C LEU A 155 14.50 4.94 8.88
N GLY A 156 15.05 5.71 7.94
CA GLY A 156 16.50 5.78 7.70
C GLY A 156 17.09 4.48 7.15
N MET A 157 16.30 3.72 6.44
CA MET A 157 16.77 2.48 5.81
C MET A 157 17.71 2.82 4.64
N PRO A 158 18.86 2.14 4.51
CA PRO A 158 19.73 2.33 3.36
C PRO A 158 19.03 1.89 2.06
N TYR A 159 19.28 2.61 0.98
CA TYR A 159 18.63 2.43 -0.33
C TYR A 159 18.49 0.98 -0.76
N GLY A 160 19.58 0.20 -0.75
CA GLY A 160 19.55 -1.19 -1.20
C GLY A 160 18.63 -2.08 -0.35
N ARG A 161 18.58 -1.85 0.98
CA ARG A 161 17.68 -2.59 1.88
C ARG A 161 16.23 -2.16 1.69
N ALA A 162 15.98 -0.87 1.51
CA ALA A 162 14.65 -0.33 1.23
C ALA A 162 14.12 -0.91 -0.09
N LEU A 163 14.92 -0.85 -1.15
CA LEU A 163 14.57 -1.38 -2.48
C LEU A 163 14.29 -2.89 -2.42
N ALA A 164 15.14 -3.67 -1.75
CA ALA A 164 14.97 -5.12 -1.60
C ALA A 164 13.69 -5.44 -0.79
N GLY A 165 13.42 -4.72 0.30
CA GLY A 165 12.21 -4.89 1.10
C GLY A 165 10.95 -4.56 0.32
N ILE A 166 10.96 -3.47 -0.45
CA ILE A 166 9.83 -3.08 -1.30
C ILE A 166 9.63 -4.11 -2.42
N MET A 167 10.69 -4.57 -3.08
CA MET A 167 10.61 -5.59 -4.12
C MET A 167 9.97 -6.88 -3.59
N LEU A 168 10.42 -7.38 -2.44
CA LEU A 168 9.82 -8.56 -1.81
C LEU A 168 8.35 -8.32 -1.43
N GLY A 169 8.03 -7.13 -0.93
CA GLY A 169 6.65 -6.74 -0.65
C GLY A 169 5.78 -6.70 -1.91
N VAL A 170 6.30 -6.15 -3.02
CA VAL A 170 5.61 -6.14 -4.32
C VAL A 170 5.38 -7.55 -4.85
N LEU A 171 6.36 -8.45 -4.71
CA LEU A 171 6.19 -9.86 -5.09
C LEU A 171 5.12 -10.56 -4.23
N LEU A 172 5.10 -10.30 -2.93
CA LEU A 172 4.07 -10.80 -2.04
C LEU A 172 2.69 -10.25 -2.41
N ALA A 173 2.60 -8.94 -2.68
CA ALA A 173 1.36 -8.32 -3.15
C ALA A 173 0.90 -8.91 -4.49
N ALA A 174 1.83 -9.16 -5.42
CA ALA A 174 1.55 -9.81 -6.70
C ALA A 174 0.92 -11.19 -6.51
N LEU A 175 1.49 -12.00 -5.61
CA LEU A 175 0.96 -13.32 -5.30
C LEU A 175 -0.47 -13.24 -4.73
N ILE A 176 -0.70 -12.38 -3.74
CA ILE A 176 -2.00 -12.21 -3.10
C ILE A 176 -3.03 -11.70 -4.11
N VAL A 177 -2.72 -10.62 -4.83
CA VAL A 177 -3.64 -10.00 -5.80
C VAL A 177 -3.96 -10.96 -6.95
N THR A 178 -2.97 -11.71 -7.43
CA THR A 178 -3.18 -12.72 -8.46
C THR A 178 -4.13 -13.81 -7.99
N THR A 179 -3.91 -14.34 -6.80
CA THR A 179 -4.79 -15.36 -6.21
C THR A 179 -6.22 -14.84 -6.11
N LEU A 180 -6.40 -13.62 -5.59
CA LEU A 180 -7.72 -12.98 -5.49
C LEU A 180 -8.35 -12.72 -6.86
N SER A 181 -7.55 -12.28 -7.84
CA SER A 181 -8.02 -12.02 -9.22
C SER A 181 -8.46 -13.29 -9.93
N LEU A 182 -7.75 -14.41 -9.74
CA LEU A 182 -8.12 -15.70 -10.30
C LEU A 182 -9.40 -16.29 -9.68
N LEU A 183 -9.65 -16.01 -8.40
CA LEU A 183 -10.89 -16.37 -7.74
C LEU A 183 -12.09 -15.54 -8.22
N LYS A 184 -11.91 -14.53 -9.05
CA LYS A 184 -12.95 -13.64 -9.59
C LYS A 184 -13.88 -13.10 -8.48
N TRP A 185 -15.19 -13.38 -8.57
CA TRP A 185 -16.18 -12.95 -7.59
C TRP A 185 -15.88 -13.41 -6.16
N TRP A 186 -15.42 -14.63 -5.97
CA TRP A 186 -15.01 -15.17 -4.67
C TRP A 186 -13.79 -14.44 -4.09
N GLY A 187 -12.86 -14.03 -4.95
CA GLY A 187 -11.70 -13.24 -4.52
C GLY A 187 -12.10 -11.88 -3.97
N ALA A 188 -13.02 -11.18 -4.63
CA ALA A 188 -13.56 -9.91 -4.16
C ALA A 188 -14.29 -10.05 -2.82
N LEU A 189 -15.07 -11.12 -2.66
CA LEU A 189 -15.80 -11.42 -1.44
C LEU A 189 -14.85 -11.74 -0.27
N ILE A 190 -13.83 -12.56 -0.49
CA ILE A 190 -12.81 -12.88 0.51
C ILE A 190 -12.05 -11.61 0.93
N ALA A 191 -11.59 -10.80 -0.03
CA ALA A 191 -10.90 -9.56 0.26
C ALA A 191 -11.78 -8.59 1.08
N GLY A 192 -13.05 -8.46 0.73
CA GLY A 192 -14.03 -7.65 1.46
C GLY A 192 -14.23 -8.13 2.89
N VAL A 193 -14.39 -9.43 3.11
CA VAL A 193 -14.56 -10.02 4.45
C VAL A 193 -13.31 -9.81 5.30
N VAL A 194 -12.11 -10.08 4.77
CA VAL A 194 -10.85 -9.86 5.48
C VAL A 194 -10.70 -8.40 5.89
N LEU A 195 -10.97 -7.47 4.98
CA LEU A 195 -10.92 -6.04 5.27
C LEU A 195 -11.93 -5.64 6.36
N ALA A 196 -13.15 -6.14 6.29
CA ALA A 196 -14.19 -5.89 7.28
C ALA A 196 -13.79 -6.42 8.67
N VAL A 197 -13.19 -7.62 8.75
CA VAL A 197 -12.70 -8.20 10.00
C VAL A 197 -11.59 -7.36 10.60
N ILE A 198 -10.60 -6.92 9.80
CA ILE A 198 -9.50 -6.07 10.26
C ILE A 198 -10.03 -4.75 10.83
N ILE A 199 -10.95 -4.10 10.11
CA ILE A 199 -11.55 -2.84 10.56
C ILE A 199 -12.36 -3.06 11.86
N CYS A 200 -13.14 -4.13 11.91
CA CYS A 200 -13.93 -4.46 13.09
C CYS A 200 -13.04 -4.71 14.33
N GLN A 201 -11.93 -5.41 14.19
CA GLN A 201 -10.95 -5.64 15.26
C GLN A 201 -10.32 -4.32 15.73
N GLN A 202 -9.95 -3.43 14.81
CA GLN A 202 -9.38 -2.12 15.18
C GLN A 202 -10.37 -1.25 15.93
N VAL A 203 -11.62 -1.22 15.50
CA VAL A 203 -12.70 -0.48 16.17
C VAL A 203 -12.97 -1.07 17.55
N TRP A 204 -13.04 -2.40 17.65
CA TRP A 204 -13.27 -3.08 18.91
C TRP A 204 -12.17 -2.83 19.95
N THR A 205 -10.91 -2.86 19.53
CA THR A 205 -9.76 -2.59 20.41
C THR A 205 -9.74 -1.13 20.89
N ARG A 206 -10.11 -0.18 20.03
CA ARG A 206 -10.25 1.24 20.42
C ARG A 206 -11.39 1.45 21.41
N LEU A 207 -12.56 0.86 21.17
CA LEU A 207 -13.71 0.95 22.07
C LEU A 207 -13.43 0.34 23.44
N ARG A 208 -12.72 -0.78 23.50
CA ARG A 208 -12.28 -1.38 24.77
C ARG A 208 -11.35 -0.48 25.57
N ARG A 209 -10.46 0.27 24.91
CA ARG A 209 -9.56 1.22 25.59
C ARG A 209 -10.33 2.41 26.15
N PHE A 210 -11.31 2.97 25.44
CA PHE A 210 -12.16 4.06 25.93
C PHE A 210 -13.01 3.63 27.14
N ARG A 211 -13.48 2.38 27.17
CA ARG A 211 -14.27 1.85 28.28
C ARG A 211 -13.45 1.62 29.56
N LYS A 212 -12.12 1.39 29.42
CA LYS A 212 -11.22 1.22 30.58
C LYS A 212 -10.72 2.56 31.15
N SER A 213 -10.82 3.67 30.42
CA SER A 213 -10.36 4.99 30.85
C SER A 213 -11.47 5.87 31.44
N SER A 214 -12.72 5.39 31.53
CA SER A 214 -13.76 6.07 32.27
C SER A 214 -13.64 5.67 33.74
N PRO A 215 -13.21 6.56 34.66
CA PRO A 215 -13.25 6.27 36.09
C PRO A 215 -14.71 6.12 36.51
N ALA A 216 -15.01 5.07 37.26
CA ALA A 216 -16.27 4.94 37.98
C ALA A 216 -16.40 6.21 38.86
N GLY A 217 -17.36 7.03 38.51
CA GLY A 217 -17.72 8.17 39.36
C GLY A 217 -18.26 7.63 40.68
N ASP A 218 -17.58 7.99 41.73
CA ASP A 218 -18.14 8.00 43.11
C ASP A 218 -19.07 9.18 43.25
#